data_3f633859aee4f767d24a00b50e35c1c4
#
_entry.id   3f633859aee4f767d24a00b50e35c1c4
#
_cell.length_a   1.000
_cell.length_b   1.000
_cell.length_c   1.000
_cell.angle_alpha   90.00
_cell.angle_beta   90.00
_cell.angle_gamma   90.00
#
_symmetry.space_group_name_H-M   'P 1'
#
loop_
_entity.id
_entity.type
_entity.pdbx_description
1 polymer ?
#
loop_
_entity_poly.entity_id
_entity_poly.type
_entity_poly.pdbx_seq_one_letter_code
_entity_poly.pdbx_strand_id
1 'polypeptide(L)'
;MKILKVILILSYILGQVDSGRISPVVPYWKTLSNEEKETFLFSYLTQVYETHTDLQNKVGYGGITEWYYNNRAELVYGIFDRLDKVELSEMVQWINEFYSHGEYANRPFYEALEFSIRFAEASGNNMCEKYENLQFDKIKPEN
;
A
#
# COMPACT_ATOMS: atom_id res chain seq x y z
N MET A 1 -32.16 -35.97 6.46
CA MET A 1 -30.95 -36.11 5.62
C MET A 1 -30.81 -35.09 4.47
N LYS A 2 -31.87 -34.60 3.86
CA LYS A 2 -31.77 -33.58 2.78
C LYS A 2 -31.34 -32.19 3.27
N ILE A 3 -31.73 -31.77 4.46
CA ILE A 3 -31.38 -30.47 5.05
C ILE A 3 -29.89 -30.40 5.43
N LEU A 4 -29.29 -31.49 5.90
CA LEU A 4 -27.88 -31.52 6.27
C LEU A 4 -26.94 -31.34 5.06
N LYS A 5 -27.35 -31.86 3.89
CA LYS A 5 -26.58 -31.68 2.66
C LYS A 5 -26.63 -30.24 2.13
N VAL A 6 -27.74 -29.53 2.33
CA VAL A 6 -27.89 -28.12 1.93
C VAL A 6 -27.03 -27.22 2.81
N ILE A 7 -26.95 -27.49 4.11
CA ILE A 7 -26.10 -26.72 5.04
C ILE A 7 -24.62 -26.90 4.73
N LEU A 8 -24.19 -28.11 4.33
CA LEU A 8 -22.81 -28.39 3.93
C LEU A 8 -22.42 -27.67 2.63
N ILE A 9 -23.34 -27.55 1.68
CA ILE A 9 -23.10 -26.84 0.42
C ILE A 9 -23.03 -25.32 0.65
N LEU A 10 -23.88 -24.78 1.53
CA LEU A 10 -23.85 -23.36 1.89
C LEU A 10 -22.56 -22.98 2.63
N SER A 11 -22.07 -23.84 3.53
CA SER A 11 -20.77 -23.60 4.21
C SER A 11 -19.58 -23.67 3.27
N TYR A 12 -19.67 -24.44 2.17
CA TYR A 12 -18.62 -24.48 1.15
C TYR A 12 -18.57 -23.20 0.29
N ILE A 13 -19.73 -22.59 0.07
CA ILE A 13 -19.84 -21.32 -0.70
C ILE A 13 -19.37 -20.13 0.16
N LEU A 14 -19.61 -20.14 1.46
CA LEU A 14 -19.16 -19.10 2.39
C LEU A 14 -17.67 -19.21 2.74
N GLY A 15 -17.03 -20.34 2.48
CA GLY A 15 -15.60 -20.58 2.72
C GLY A 15 -14.69 -20.23 1.54
N GLN A 16 -15.23 -19.77 0.42
CA GLN A 16 -14.43 -19.17 -0.64
C GLN A 16 -14.12 -17.72 -0.25
N VAL A 17 -13.23 -17.57 0.72
CA VAL A 17 -12.46 -16.34 0.90
C VAL A 17 -11.84 -16.03 -0.45
N ASP A 18 -12.14 -14.85 -0.95
CA ASP A 18 -11.67 -14.29 -2.20
C ASP A 18 -10.16 -14.52 -2.34
N SER A 19 -9.79 -15.65 -2.95
CA SER A 19 -8.40 -16.01 -3.20
C SER A 19 -7.91 -15.13 -4.35
N GLY A 20 -7.56 -13.88 -3.99
CA GLY A 20 -6.57 -13.12 -4.71
C GLY A 20 -6.96 -12.72 -6.12
N ARG A 21 -7.93 -11.85 -6.28
CA ARG A 21 -7.91 -10.97 -7.44
C ARG A 21 -6.63 -10.15 -7.37
N ILE A 22 -5.67 -10.50 -8.22
CA ILE A 22 -4.46 -9.69 -8.41
C ILE A 22 -4.93 -8.27 -8.70
N SER A 23 -4.45 -7.30 -7.90
CA SER A 23 -4.74 -5.90 -8.18
C SER A 23 -4.28 -5.57 -9.60
N PRO A 24 -5.10 -4.98 -10.46
CA PRO A 24 -4.70 -4.63 -11.82
C PRO A 24 -3.53 -3.63 -11.85
N VAL A 25 -3.28 -2.95 -10.75
CA VAL A 25 -2.18 -2.00 -10.59
C VAL A 25 -0.83 -2.68 -10.71
N VAL A 26 -0.66 -3.86 -10.13
CA VAL A 26 0.65 -4.56 -10.09
C VAL A 26 1.15 -4.97 -11.48
N PRO A 27 0.36 -5.67 -12.31
CA PRO A 27 0.78 -5.96 -13.68
C PRO A 27 1.06 -4.70 -14.50
N TYR A 28 0.23 -3.66 -14.35
CA TYR A 28 0.42 -2.41 -15.05
C TYR A 28 1.70 -1.69 -14.60
N TRP A 29 1.95 -1.60 -13.30
CA TRP A 29 3.18 -1.03 -12.74
C TRP A 29 4.44 -1.64 -13.35
N LYS A 30 4.45 -2.94 -13.57
CA LYS A 30 5.60 -3.66 -14.15
C LYS A 30 5.87 -3.32 -15.61
N THR A 31 4.90 -2.77 -16.33
CA THR A 31 5.06 -2.35 -17.73
C THR A 31 5.59 -0.92 -17.90
N LEU A 32 5.57 -0.11 -16.85
CA LEU A 32 5.93 1.29 -16.88
C LEU A 32 7.45 1.49 -16.79
N SER A 33 7.98 2.51 -17.48
CA SER A 33 9.32 3.06 -17.21
C SER A 33 9.38 3.73 -15.84
N ASN A 34 10.56 4.06 -15.34
CA ASN A 34 10.68 4.74 -14.04
C ASN A 34 10.01 6.11 -14.03
N GLU A 35 10.14 6.90 -15.09
CA GLU A 35 9.49 8.21 -15.22
C GLU A 35 7.95 8.08 -15.24
N GLU A 36 7.43 7.08 -15.94
CA GLU A 36 6.00 6.78 -15.95
C GLU A 36 5.51 6.31 -14.56
N LYS A 37 6.33 5.55 -13.83
CA LYS A 37 6.04 5.15 -12.46
C LYS A 37 5.97 6.32 -11.49
N GLU A 38 6.86 7.29 -11.61
CA GLU A 38 6.80 8.53 -10.81
C GLU A 38 5.51 9.30 -11.08
N THR A 39 5.15 9.45 -12.35
CA THR A 39 3.89 10.09 -12.76
C THR A 39 2.67 9.33 -12.24
N PHE A 40 2.68 8.00 -12.35
CA PHE A 40 1.63 7.15 -11.81
C PHE A 40 1.52 7.28 -10.29
N LEU A 41 2.65 7.23 -9.59
CA LEU A 41 2.70 7.37 -8.14
C LEU A 41 2.12 8.71 -7.68
N PHE A 42 2.55 9.82 -8.27
CA PHE A 42 2.01 11.14 -7.94
C PHE A 42 0.51 11.23 -8.21
N SER A 43 0.05 10.69 -9.34
CA SER A 43 -1.37 10.65 -9.69
C SER A 43 -2.18 9.81 -8.70
N TYR A 44 -1.64 8.69 -8.25
CA TYR A 44 -2.28 7.85 -7.23
C TYR A 44 -2.41 8.60 -5.89
N LEU A 45 -1.34 9.24 -5.44
CA LEU A 45 -1.35 10.03 -4.20
C LEU A 45 -2.38 11.17 -4.28
N THR A 46 -2.40 11.90 -5.39
CA THR A 46 -3.35 12.99 -5.62
C THR A 46 -4.79 12.47 -5.64
N GLN A 47 -5.05 11.33 -6.30
CA GLN A 47 -6.39 10.74 -6.33
C GLN A 47 -6.89 10.34 -4.94
N VAL A 48 -6.03 9.78 -4.10
CA VAL A 48 -6.40 9.43 -2.71
C VAL A 48 -6.70 10.69 -1.90
N TYR A 49 -5.87 11.72 -2.03
CA TYR A 49 -6.05 13.01 -1.37
C TYR A 49 -7.39 13.66 -1.76
N GLU A 50 -7.66 13.76 -3.06
CA GLU A 50 -8.89 14.37 -3.59
C GLU A 50 -10.14 13.56 -3.18
N THR A 51 -10.06 12.23 -3.21
CA THR A 51 -11.16 11.36 -2.78
C THR A 51 -11.50 11.61 -1.31
N HIS A 52 -10.50 11.71 -0.44
CA HIS A 52 -10.75 12.02 0.98
C HIS A 52 -11.38 13.40 1.16
N THR A 53 -10.87 14.42 0.46
CA THR A 53 -11.42 15.78 0.49
C THR A 53 -12.87 15.81 0.02
N ASP A 54 -13.19 15.07 -1.05
CA ASP A 54 -14.55 14.94 -1.56
C ASP A 54 -15.49 14.25 -0.56
N LEU A 55 -15.02 13.19 0.11
CA LEU A 55 -15.80 12.52 1.16
C LEU A 55 -16.08 13.47 2.33
N GLN A 56 -15.09 14.22 2.79
CA GLN A 56 -15.28 15.22 3.85
C GLN A 56 -16.33 16.27 3.47
N ASN A 57 -16.27 16.77 2.25
CA ASN A 57 -17.14 17.86 1.79
C ASN A 57 -18.57 17.40 1.46
N LYS A 58 -18.73 16.20 0.90
CA LYS A 58 -20.03 15.69 0.38
C LYS A 58 -20.76 14.78 1.36
N VAL A 59 -20.03 14.04 2.18
CA VAL A 59 -20.58 13.05 3.13
C VAL A 59 -20.42 13.51 4.57
N GLY A 60 -19.41 14.32 4.87
CA GLY A 60 -19.07 14.77 6.21
C GLY A 60 -18.07 13.85 6.91
N TYR A 61 -17.85 14.13 8.21
CA TYR A 61 -16.92 13.34 9.04
C TYR A 61 -17.63 12.13 9.65
N GLY A 62 -16.88 11.05 9.86
CA GLY A 62 -17.34 9.80 10.42
C GLY A 62 -17.65 8.74 9.34
N GLY A 63 -18.00 7.54 9.78
CA GLY A 63 -18.38 6.43 8.91
C GLY A 63 -17.35 6.13 7.82
N ILE A 64 -17.78 6.22 6.55
CA ILE A 64 -16.92 5.90 5.40
C ILE A 64 -15.74 6.87 5.25
N THR A 65 -15.92 8.14 5.60
CA THR A 65 -14.86 9.16 5.52
C THR A 65 -13.74 8.85 6.50
N GLU A 66 -14.09 8.50 7.74
CA GLU A 66 -13.13 8.10 8.77
C GLU A 66 -12.42 6.78 8.39
N TRP A 67 -13.18 5.80 7.90
CA TRP A 67 -12.60 4.55 7.42
C TRP A 67 -11.60 4.80 6.29
N TYR A 68 -11.94 5.65 5.31
CA TYR A 68 -11.07 5.97 4.18
C TYR A 68 -9.81 6.71 4.64
N TYR A 69 -9.94 7.63 5.59
CA TYR A 69 -8.80 8.31 6.19
C TYR A 69 -7.83 7.30 6.81
N ASN A 70 -8.31 6.52 7.77
CA ASN A 70 -7.48 5.58 8.54
C ASN A 70 -6.84 4.47 7.68
N ASN A 71 -7.47 4.09 6.57
CA ASN A 71 -7.00 2.98 5.75
C ASN A 71 -6.30 3.40 4.45
N ARG A 72 -6.35 4.68 4.07
CA ARG A 72 -5.77 5.14 2.80
C ARG A 72 -5.15 6.53 2.89
N ALA A 73 -5.91 7.52 3.33
CA ALA A 73 -5.52 8.92 3.20
C ALA A 73 -4.45 9.35 4.20
N GLU A 74 -4.45 8.82 5.42
CA GLU A 74 -3.46 9.16 6.45
C GLU A 74 -2.03 8.94 5.96
N LEU A 75 -1.76 7.78 5.35
CA LEU A 75 -0.45 7.50 4.76
C LEU A 75 -0.10 8.50 3.66
N VAL A 76 -1.07 8.83 2.79
CA VAL A 76 -0.85 9.75 1.67
C VAL A 76 -0.59 11.17 2.15
N TYR A 77 -1.32 11.65 3.15
CA TYR A 77 -1.01 12.94 3.79
C TYR A 77 0.40 12.94 4.37
N GLY A 78 0.77 11.87 5.08
CA GLY A 78 2.12 11.71 5.61
C GLY A 78 3.20 11.70 4.55
N ILE A 79 2.93 11.18 3.35
CA ILE A 79 3.86 11.22 2.22
C ILE A 79 3.98 12.66 1.68
N PHE A 80 2.86 13.34 1.45
CA PHE A 80 2.90 14.73 0.97
C PHE A 80 3.68 15.65 1.91
N ASP A 81 3.56 15.48 3.21
CA ASP A 81 4.31 16.23 4.22
C ASP A 81 5.83 15.98 4.17
N ARG A 82 6.27 14.94 3.48
CA ARG A 82 7.67 14.49 3.39
C ARG A 82 8.29 14.62 2.01
N LEU A 83 7.55 15.06 1.00
CA LEU A 83 8.07 15.19 -0.38
C LEU A 83 9.18 16.23 -0.53
N ASP A 84 9.42 17.07 0.47
CA ASP A 84 10.58 17.95 0.56
C ASP A 84 11.88 17.22 0.95
N LYS A 85 11.77 15.99 1.49
CA LYS A 85 12.89 15.18 2.00
C LYS A 85 13.05 13.85 1.29
N VAL A 86 11.98 13.34 0.69
CA VAL A 86 11.93 12.05 0.02
C VAL A 86 11.51 12.26 -1.42
N GLU A 87 12.35 11.84 -2.36
CA GLU A 87 12.04 11.94 -3.78
C GLU A 87 11.09 10.81 -4.24
N LEU A 88 10.18 11.12 -5.16
CA LEU A 88 9.30 10.10 -5.75
C LEU A 88 10.10 9.00 -6.46
N SER A 89 11.22 9.35 -7.08
CA SER A 89 12.13 8.41 -7.72
C SER A 89 12.67 7.36 -6.73
N GLU A 90 12.99 7.77 -5.50
CA GLU A 90 13.41 6.86 -4.44
C GLU A 90 12.27 5.95 -3.99
N MET A 91 11.07 6.49 -3.83
CA MET A 91 9.89 5.67 -3.52
C MET A 91 9.61 4.65 -4.63
N VAL A 92 9.77 5.03 -5.90
CA VAL A 92 9.62 4.11 -7.05
C VAL A 92 10.62 2.95 -6.95
N GLN A 93 11.89 3.21 -6.58
CA GLN A 93 12.88 2.15 -6.38
C GLN A 93 12.44 1.15 -5.29
N TRP A 94 11.94 1.64 -4.17
CA TRP A 94 11.46 0.78 -3.08
C TRP A 94 10.18 0.02 -3.43
N ILE A 95 9.27 0.60 -4.22
CA ILE A 95 8.10 -0.12 -4.74
C ILE A 95 8.54 -1.22 -5.72
N ASN A 96 9.53 -0.96 -6.57
CA ASN A 96 10.10 -1.98 -7.45
C ASN A 96 10.72 -3.12 -6.63
N GLU A 97 11.47 -2.79 -5.57
CA GLU A 97 12.04 -3.77 -4.65
C GLU A 97 10.95 -4.61 -3.99
N PHE A 98 9.89 -4.01 -3.47
CA PHE A 98 8.76 -4.72 -2.89
C PHE A 98 8.18 -5.75 -3.85
N TYR A 99 7.90 -5.37 -5.10
CA TYR A 99 7.31 -6.26 -6.10
C TYR A 99 8.32 -7.20 -6.78
N SER A 100 9.61 -7.08 -6.49
CA SER A 100 10.63 -8.06 -6.92
C SER A 100 10.55 -9.35 -6.12
N HIS A 101 10.04 -9.30 -4.89
CA HIS A 101 9.84 -10.46 -4.04
C HIS A 101 8.57 -11.22 -4.42
N GLY A 102 8.70 -12.50 -4.75
CA GLY A 102 7.58 -13.31 -5.23
C GLY A 102 6.40 -13.39 -4.27
N GLU A 103 6.67 -13.39 -2.97
CA GLU A 103 5.67 -13.39 -1.90
C GLU A 103 4.83 -12.09 -1.83
N TYR A 104 5.36 -10.98 -2.34
CA TYR A 104 4.67 -9.68 -2.35
C TYR A 104 4.07 -9.33 -3.72
N ALA A 105 4.31 -10.15 -4.75
CA ALA A 105 3.90 -9.85 -6.13
C ALA A 105 2.40 -9.59 -6.31
N ASN A 106 1.57 -10.12 -5.42
CA ASN A 106 0.11 -9.98 -5.43
C ASN A 106 -0.45 -9.10 -4.30
N ARG A 107 0.43 -8.46 -3.52
CA ARG A 107 0.00 -7.59 -2.43
C ARG A 107 -0.57 -6.27 -2.97
N PRO A 108 -1.53 -5.64 -2.25
CA PRO A 108 -2.10 -4.38 -2.66
C PRO A 108 -1.06 -3.27 -2.81
N PHE A 109 -1.27 -2.35 -3.75
CA PHE A 109 -0.37 -1.21 -3.97
C PHE A 109 -0.16 -0.33 -2.74
N TYR A 110 -1.17 -0.21 -1.88
CA TYR A 110 -1.07 0.51 -0.62
C TYR A 110 0.03 -0.05 0.29
N GLU A 111 0.21 -1.36 0.35
CA GLU A 111 1.27 -1.98 1.15
C GLU A 111 2.67 -1.71 0.57
N ALA A 112 2.79 -1.69 -0.76
CA ALA A 112 4.02 -1.29 -1.41
C ALA A 112 4.35 0.19 -1.15
N LEU A 113 3.34 1.03 -1.08
CA LEU A 113 3.47 2.45 -0.77
C LEU A 113 3.95 2.66 0.68
N GLU A 114 3.34 1.96 1.64
CA GLU A 114 3.74 1.98 3.05
C GLU A 114 5.20 1.50 3.23
N PHE A 115 5.54 0.41 2.57
CA PHE A 115 6.91 -0.10 2.53
C PHE A 115 7.88 0.96 1.96
N SER A 116 7.53 1.59 0.84
CA SER A 116 8.42 2.52 0.15
C SER A 116 8.76 3.75 1.00
N ILE A 117 7.78 4.37 1.64
CA ILE A 117 8.04 5.57 2.46
C ILE A 117 8.86 5.21 3.71
N ARG A 118 8.59 4.08 4.32
CA ARG A 118 9.32 3.61 5.48
C ARG A 118 10.81 3.40 5.17
N PHE A 119 11.14 2.80 4.02
CA PHE A 119 12.52 2.56 3.62
C PHE A 119 13.19 3.81 3.06
N ALA A 120 12.46 4.68 2.36
CA ALA A 120 13.00 5.95 1.89
C ALA A 120 13.44 6.86 3.04
N GLU A 121 12.73 6.86 4.16
CA GLU A 121 13.06 7.62 5.37
C GLU A 121 14.17 6.99 6.23
N ALA A 122 14.51 5.73 6.00
CA ALA A 122 15.55 5.05 6.78
C ALA A 122 16.91 5.70 6.58
N SER A 123 17.73 5.70 7.63
CA SER A 123 19.11 6.20 7.59
C SER A 123 19.96 5.31 6.69
N GLY A 124 20.79 5.91 5.84
CA GLY A 124 21.71 5.21 4.94
C GLY A 124 21.89 5.94 3.62
N ASN A 125 23.05 5.74 2.98
CA ASN A 125 23.38 6.41 1.70
C ASN A 125 22.94 5.60 0.48
N ASN A 126 22.54 4.36 0.68
CA ASN A 126 22.07 3.45 -0.38
C ASN A 126 21.04 2.46 0.19
N MET A 127 20.38 1.71 -0.71
CA MET A 127 19.31 0.79 -0.34
C MET A 127 19.75 -0.30 0.65
N CYS A 128 20.97 -0.83 0.50
CA CYS A 128 21.48 -1.87 1.41
C CYS A 128 21.64 -1.34 2.83
N GLU A 129 22.26 -0.17 2.99
CA GLU A 129 22.45 0.47 4.30
C GLU A 129 21.10 0.80 4.96
N LYS A 130 20.14 1.33 4.20
CA LYS A 130 18.79 1.61 4.70
C LYS A 130 18.09 0.35 5.18
N TYR A 131 18.21 -0.73 4.41
CA TYR A 131 17.62 -2.03 4.76
C TYR A 131 18.24 -2.60 6.05
N GLU A 132 19.56 -2.56 6.18
CA GLU A 132 20.27 -3.01 7.38
C GLU A 132 19.88 -2.18 8.61
N ASN A 133 19.84 -0.88 8.51
CA ASN A 133 19.49 0.02 9.62
C ASN A 133 18.06 -0.25 10.13
N LEU A 134 17.09 -0.50 9.25
CA LEU A 134 15.72 -0.86 9.66
C LEU A 134 15.64 -2.24 10.34
N GLN A 135 16.51 -3.17 9.99
CA GLN A 135 16.57 -4.47 10.67
C GLN A 135 17.12 -4.33 12.10
N PHE A 136 18.13 -3.47 12.31
CA PHE A 136 18.68 -3.22 13.63
C PHE A 136 17.71 -2.51 14.57
N ASP A 137 16.92 -1.57 14.08
CA ASP A 137 15.91 -0.86 14.88
C ASP A 137 14.80 -1.77 15.42
N LYS A 138 14.53 -2.89 14.74
CA LYS A 138 13.59 -3.93 15.22
C LYS A 138 14.13 -4.78 16.36
N ILE A 139 15.44 -4.80 16.57
CA ILE A 139 16.12 -5.66 17.55
C ILE A 139 16.38 -4.92 18.88
N LYS A 140 16.21 -3.59 18.92
CA LYS A 140 16.29 -2.85 20.19
C LYS A 140 15.05 -3.18 21.03
N PRO A 141 15.23 -3.81 22.22
CA PRO A 141 14.11 -3.98 23.13
C PRO A 141 13.62 -2.59 23.55
N GLU A 142 12.31 -2.41 23.53
CA GLU A 142 11.67 -1.26 24.16
C GLU A 142 12.10 -1.25 25.66
N ASN A 143 12.82 -0.23 26.05
CA ASN A 143 13.19 0.03 27.46
C ASN A 143 12.03 0.72 28.17
#